data_7ccef92596d2966a1b0b9a8a781b4b76
#
_entry.id   7ccef92596d2966a1b0b9a8a781b4b76
#
_cell.length_a   1.000
_cell.length_b   1.000
_cell.length_c   1.000
_cell.angle_alpha   90.00
_cell.angle_beta   90.00
_cell.angle_gamma   90.00
#
_symmetry.space_group_name_H-M   'P 1'
#
loop_
_entity.id
_entity.type
_entity.pdbx_description
1 polymer ?
#
loop_
_entity_poly.entity_id
_entity_poly.type
_entity_poly.pdbx_seq_one_letter_code
_entity_poly.pdbx_strand_id
1 'polypeptide(L)'
;MAHHQFVPRSRREALRAMGAGFGMTALASMIGTSARAAPVDSANPWSVKQPHFPPKAKHVILVFLTGGLSSIDSFDHKPLLDKYDGQPLPYATPRTEFATGNLMRSPFTWTRYGQNGMEVSEIFPQIGGVIDDFCQIRSMVTDIPNHGPSVLMMNTGNNRAGRPSMGSWITYGLGTENQNLPGFIVLAQNAAGDGGVSRWGSAFLPAVYQGTLVPTGETDPRKQIQSLTNPKLNLEQQRREVDLLRKLNQMQIEELGRAPELEATIQTMEIAFRMQTEAPDVFDIRKESQATRDRYGASEFGRGCLMARRLVERGVRMVQLYHGPWDHHADVMGHKISAAQIDGPIATLVQDLKQRGLLQDTLVIVASEFGRTPVINLGGFRSVHNGRDHNIYGFTVLLAGAGVKAGMIHGKTDDFGFKVAENPVHVHDLQATILHLLGLDHEKLTFRYSGRDFRLTDVEGRVVNAILA
;
A
#
# COMPACT_ATOMS: atom_id res chain seq x y z
N MET A 1 43.55 16.46 26.70
CA MET A 1 42.67 15.26 26.68
C MET A 1 42.82 14.62 25.31
N ALA A 2 43.41 13.44 25.24
CA ALA A 2 43.72 12.78 23.98
C ALA A 2 42.40 12.21 23.39
N HIS A 3 42.01 12.67 22.19
CA HIS A 3 40.98 12.03 21.43
C HIS A 3 41.45 10.66 20.93
N HIS A 4 41.04 9.59 21.61
CA HIS A 4 41.20 8.25 21.06
C HIS A 4 40.34 8.14 19.79
N GLN A 5 40.98 8.19 18.63
CA GLN A 5 40.37 7.79 17.39
C GLN A 5 40.06 6.28 17.49
N PHE A 6 38.77 5.94 17.45
CA PHE A 6 38.33 4.55 17.40
C PHE A 6 38.69 3.97 16.03
N VAL A 7 39.66 3.07 16.01
CA VAL A 7 40.01 2.31 14.80
C VAL A 7 39.34 0.94 14.92
N PRO A 8 38.35 0.62 14.10
CA PRO A 8 37.67 -0.66 14.17
C PRO A 8 38.65 -1.81 13.85
N ARG A 9 38.70 -2.82 14.72
CA ARG A 9 39.57 -3.99 14.60
C ARG A 9 38.96 -5.13 13.78
N SER A 10 37.67 -5.02 13.42
CA SER A 10 36.97 -5.98 12.56
C SER A 10 36.00 -5.28 11.62
N ARG A 11 35.64 -5.94 10.53
CA ARG A 11 34.62 -5.47 9.61
C ARG A 11 33.27 -5.19 10.27
N ARG A 12 32.91 -6.02 11.23
CA ARG A 12 31.66 -5.88 11.99
C ARG A 12 31.68 -4.62 12.86
N GLU A 13 32.84 -4.25 13.40
CA GLU A 13 33.01 -3.00 14.16
C GLU A 13 33.08 -1.79 13.23
N ALA A 14 33.74 -1.90 12.08
CA ALA A 14 33.72 -0.86 11.05
C ALA A 14 32.31 -0.57 10.53
N LEU A 15 31.54 -1.62 10.21
CA LEU A 15 30.14 -1.50 9.80
C LEU A 15 29.26 -0.93 10.92
N ARG A 16 29.49 -1.29 12.18
CA ARG A 16 28.77 -0.71 13.32
C ARG A 16 29.12 0.75 13.55
N ALA A 17 30.37 1.13 13.40
CA ALA A 17 30.82 2.52 13.58
C ALA A 17 30.33 3.43 12.43
N MET A 18 30.30 2.93 11.20
CA MET A 18 29.72 3.60 10.02
C MET A 18 28.17 3.57 10.03
N GLY A 19 27.59 2.51 10.58
CA GLY A 19 26.15 2.28 10.66
C GLY A 19 25.39 3.21 11.58
N ALA A 20 26.04 4.04 12.39
CA ALA A 20 25.35 5.06 13.19
C ALA A 20 24.66 6.16 12.36
N GLY A 21 24.88 6.20 11.04
CA GLY A 21 24.22 7.11 10.12
C GLY A 21 23.41 6.43 9.01
N PHE A 22 23.79 5.19 8.62
CA PHE A 22 23.10 4.39 7.58
C PHE A 22 22.47 3.11 8.14
N GLY A 23 22.59 2.88 9.44
CA GLY A 23 22.64 1.53 9.98
C GLY A 23 21.34 0.87 10.40
N MET A 24 20.23 1.55 10.58
CA MET A 24 19.03 0.86 11.08
C MET A 24 18.27 0.10 10.00
N THR A 25 18.27 0.58 8.77
CA THR A 25 17.63 -0.13 7.65
C THR A 25 18.49 -1.29 7.12
N ALA A 26 19.80 -1.13 7.11
CA ALA A 26 20.71 -2.19 6.69
C ALA A 26 20.90 -3.28 7.77
N LEU A 27 20.86 -2.94 9.06
CA LEU A 27 21.07 -3.88 10.16
C LEU A 27 19.87 -4.81 10.39
N ALA A 28 18.63 -4.36 10.15
CA ALA A 28 17.45 -5.20 10.23
C ALA A 28 17.47 -6.34 9.20
N SER A 29 18.17 -6.16 8.07
CA SER A 29 18.32 -7.19 7.04
C SER A 29 19.37 -8.26 7.37
N MET A 30 20.28 -8.01 8.33
CA MET A 30 21.38 -8.93 8.67
C MET A 30 21.01 -9.99 9.72
N ILE A 31 19.85 -9.92 10.35
CA ILE A 31 19.41 -10.86 11.40
C ILE A 31 18.49 -11.97 10.83
N GLY A 32 18.12 -11.88 9.56
CA GLY A 32 17.32 -12.89 8.86
C GLY A 32 18.17 -14.09 8.45
N THR A 33 17.80 -15.23 8.93
CA THR A 33 18.34 -16.59 8.72
C THR A 33 18.81 -16.89 7.29
N SER A 34 19.94 -17.57 7.21
CA SER A 34 20.62 -18.10 6.00
C SER A 34 19.70 -18.97 5.14
N ALA A 35 18.99 -18.38 4.22
CA ALA A 35 18.32 -19.09 3.12
C ALA A 35 19.04 -18.74 1.82
N ARG A 36 19.48 -19.78 1.09
CA ARG A 36 20.12 -19.63 -0.21
C ARG A 36 19.12 -19.06 -1.21
N ALA A 37 19.16 -17.75 -1.43
CA ALA A 37 18.40 -17.08 -2.46
C ALA A 37 18.96 -17.41 -3.85
N ALA A 38 18.09 -17.49 -4.86
CA ALA A 38 18.51 -17.52 -6.26
C ALA A 38 19.27 -16.23 -6.61
N PRO A 39 20.23 -16.26 -7.56
CA PRO A 39 21.04 -15.08 -7.87
C PRO A 39 20.14 -13.96 -8.41
N VAL A 40 20.04 -12.86 -7.66
CA VAL A 40 19.57 -11.58 -8.16
C VAL A 40 20.65 -11.05 -9.09
N ASP A 41 20.26 -10.48 -10.23
CA ASP A 41 21.22 -9.78 -11.10
C ASP A 41 21.94 -8.73 -10.28
N SER A 42 23.22 -8.99 -9.99
CA SER A 42 23.95 -8.36 -8.91
C SER A 42 24.41 -6.93 -9.20
N ALA A 43 24.22 -6.44 -10.44
CA ALA A 43 24.72 -5.13 -10.85
C ALA A 43 23.85 -3.97 -10.33
N ASN A 44 22.52 -4.06 -10.40
CA ASN A 44 21.58 -3.09 -9.88
C ASN A 44 20.17 -3.70 -9.72
N PRO A 45 19.72 -4.05 -8.51
CA PRO A 45 18.41 -4.67 -8.30
C PRO A 45 17.22 -3.76 -8.67
N TRP A 46 17.44 -2.45 -8.73
CA TRP A 46 16.45 -1.45 -9.11
C TRP A 46 16.43 -1.14 -10.61
N SER A 47 17.35 -1.70 -11.40
CA SER A 47 17.30 -1.51 -12.85
C SER A 47 15.92 -1.88 -13.38
N VAL A 48 15.46 -1.11 -14.37
CA VAL A 48 14.20 -1.41 -15.06
C VAL A 48 14.30 -2.78 -15.69
N LYS A 49 13.33 -3.64 -15.39
CA LYS A 49 13.20 -4.99 -15.95
C LYS A 49 12.09 -5.02 -16.98
N GLN A 50 12.25 -5.88 -17.98
CA GLN A 50 11.22 -6.06 -18.99
C GLN A 50 10.00 -6.77 -18.38
N PRO A 51 8.78 -6.24 -18.57
CA PRO A 51 7.56 -6.93 -18.18
C PRO A 51 7.34 -8.17 -19.06
N HIS A 52 6.49 -9.08 -18.62
CA HIS A 52 6.17 -10.29 -19.37
C HIS A 52 5.37 -10.00 -20.66
N PHE A 53 4.61 -8.90 -20.66
CA PHE A 53 3.83 -8.38 -21.79
C PHE A 53 3.63 -6.87 -21.66
N PRO A 54 3.16 -6.15 -22.70
CA PRO A 54 2.99 -4.70 -22.65
C PRO A 54 2.11 -4.23 -21.48
N PRO A 55 2.64 -3.38 -20.59
CA PRO A 55 1.90 -2.90 -19.43
C PRO A 55 0.88 -1.82 -19.81
N LYS A 56 -0.20 -1.71 -19.04
CA LYS A 56 -1.14 -0.58 -19.05
C LYS A 56 -0.82 0.42 -17.94
N ALA A 57 -0.24 -0.07 -16.83
CA ALA A 57 0.19 0.73 -15.69
C ALA A 57 1.71 0.77 -15.60
N LYS A 58 2.25 1.93 -15.25
CA LYS A 58 3.66 2.10 -14.84
C LYS A 58 3.79 2.26 -13.34
N HIS A 59 2.79 2.89 -12.72
CA HIS A 59 2.78 3.27 -11.31
C HIS A 59 1.51 2.78 -10.62
N VAL A 60 1.63 2.51 -9.31
CA VAL A 60 0.48 2.18 -8.45
C VAL A 60 0.47 3.12 -7.25
N ILE A 61 -0.68 3.72 -6.98
CA ILE A 61 -0.98 4.41 -5.72
C ILE A 61 -2.07 3.61 -5.01
N LEU A 62 -1.73 2.97 -3.89
CA LEU A 62 -2.68 2.25 -3.06
C LEU A 62 -3.02 3.10 -1.83
N VAL A 63 -4.25 3.57 -1.75
CA VAL A 63 -4.84 4.17 -0.55
C VAL A 63 -5.48 3.06 0.25
N PHE A 64 -4.88 2.71 1.38
CA PHE A 64 -5.33 1.62 2.24
C PHE A 64 -6.03 2.16 3.50
N LEU A 65 -7.31 1.87 3.61
CA LEU A 65 -8.20 2.35 4.67
C LEU A 65 -8.29 1.28 5.77
N THR A 66 -7.39 1.37 6.77
CA THR A 66 -7.29 0.35 7.82
C THR A 66 -8.48 0.40 8.78
N GLY A 67 -9.15 -0.72 8.94
CA GLY A 67 -10.27 -0.85 9.87
C GLY A 67 -11.61 -1.19 9.22
N GLY A 68 -11.65 -1.54 7.94
CA GLY A 68 -12.88 -2.03 7.29
C GLY A 68 -13.87 -0.93 6.92
N LEU A 69 -13.67 -0.27 5.77
CA LEU A 69 -14.65 0.68 5.23
C LEU A 69 -16.00 0.00 4.98
N SER A 70 -17.07 0.59 5.51
CA SER A 70 -18.44 0.10 5.26
C SER A 70 -18.90 0.41 3.84
N SER A 71 -18.99 -0.61 3.00
CA SER A 71 -19.47 -0.47 1.62
C SER A 71 -20.93 -0.03 1.55
N ILE A 72 -21.76 -0.58 2.42
CA ILE A 72 -23.21 -0.29 2.49
C ILE A 72 -23.53 1.08 3.11
N ASP A 73 -22.53 1.78 3.63
CA ASP A 73 -22.63 3.15 4.11
C ASP A 73 -21.87 4.14 3.22
N SER A 74 -21.24 3.66 2.13
CA SER A 74 -20.38 4.50 1.26
C SER A 74 -20.66 4.37 -0.25
N PHE A 75 -20.54 3.18 -0.85
CA PHE A 75 -20.58 3.00 -2.31
C PHE A 75 -21.52 1.89 -2.80
N ASP A 76 -22.16 1.15 -1.91
CA ASP A 76 -23.08 0.04 -2.25
C ASP A 76 -24.44 0.21 -1.56
N HIS A 77 -25.26 1.13 -2.09
CA HIS A 77 -26.58 1.45 -1.57
C HIS A 77 -27.52 0.23 -1.55
N LYS A 78 -28.20 0.01 -0.41
CA LYS A 78 -29.10 -1.11 -0.16
C LYS A 78 -30.47 -0.61 0.34
N PRO A 79 -31.42 -0.23 -0.56
CA PRO A 79 -32.74 0.27 -0.17
C PRO A 79 -33.54 -0.69 0.71
N LEU A 80 -33.28 -2.01 0.65
CA LEU A 80 -33.95 -2.96 1.51
C LEU A 80 -33.50 -2.86 2.99
N LEU A 81 -32.33 -2.30 3.28
CA LEU A 81 -31.93 -2.00 4.67
C LEU A 81 -32.87 -0.94 5.29
N ASP A 82 -33.31 0.06 4.50
CA ASP A 82 -34.27 1.07 5.00
C ASP A 82 -35.63 0.42 5.29
N LYS A 83 -36.08 -0.46 4.40
CA LYS A 83 -37.38 -1.14 4.53
C LYS A 83 -37.44 -2.14 5.68
N TYR A 84 -36.36 -2.82 5.96
CA TYR A 84 -36.28 -3.89 6.96
C TYR A 84 -35.43 -3.49 8.20
N ASP A 85 -35.23 -2.20 8.40
CA ASP A 85 -34.52 -1.68 9.56
C ASP A 85 -35.08 -2.22 10.88
N GLY A 86 -34.23 -2.69 11.77
CA GLY A 86 -34.61 -3.28 13.05
C GLY A 86 -35.22 -4.69 12.98
N GLN A 87 -35.35 -5.29 11.79
CA GLN A 87 -35.86 -6.66 11.62
C GLN A 87 -34.74 -7.69 11.52
N PRO A 88 -35.00 -8.96 11.85
CA PRO A 88 -34.03 -10.04 11.65
C PRO A 88 -33.65 -10.15 10.17
N LEU A 89 -32.40 -10.58 9.91
CA LEU A 89 -31.95 -10.96 8.57
C LEU A 89 -32.82 -12.12 8.06
N PRO A 90 -33.37 -12.09 6.83
CA PRO A 90 -34.34 -13.11 6.36
C PRO A 90 -33.70 -14.45 5.98
N TYR A 91 -32.42 -14.64 6.27
CA TYR A 91 -31.69 -15.91 6.09
C TYR A 91 -30.67 -16.09 7.23
N ALA A 92 -30.06 -17.26 7.32
CA ALA A 92 -29.07 -17.58 8.36
C ALA A 92 -27.88 -16.61 8.26
N THR A 93 -27.59 -15.91 9.36
CA THR A 93 -26.48 -14.97 9.46
C THR A 93 -25.16 -15.71 9.22
N PRO A 94 -24.33 -15.28 8.27
CA PRO A 94 -22.99 -15.83 8.10
C PRO A 94 -22.15 -15.64 9.37
N ARG A 95 -21.07 -16.41 9.47
CA ARG A 95 -20.14 -16.26 10.61
C ARG A 95 -19.54 -14.87 10.62
N THR A 96 -19.61 -14.18 11.75
CA THR A 96 -19.07 -12.85 12.02
C THR A 96 -17.99 -12.94 13.12
N GLU A 97 -17.23 -11.86 13.33
CA GLU A 97 -16.22 -11.81 14.40
C GLU A 97 -16.91 -11.78 15.78
N PHE A 98 -17.96 -10.97 15.93
CA PHE A 98 -18.73 -10.80 17.14
C PHE A 98 -20.19 -11.25 16.97
N ALA A 99 -20.92 -11.26 18.07
CA ALA A 99 -22.36 -11.45 18.02
C ALA A 99 -23.03 -10.27 17.31
N THR A 100 -24.03 -10.57 16.48
CA THR A 100 -24.77 -9.58 15.71
C THR A 100 -26.26 -9.62 16.00
N GLY A 101 -26.93 -8.48 15.82
CA GLY A 101 -28.35 -8.30 16.00
C GLY A 101 -29.12 -8.21 14.68
N ASN A 102 -30.13 -7.35 14.70
CA ASN A 102 -31.01 -7.12 13.56
C ASN A 102 -30.36 -6.27 12.46
N LEU A 103 -30.99 -6.22 11.29
CA LEU A 103 -30.63 -5.32 10.20
C LEU A 103 -30.60 -3.87 10.68
N MET A 104 -29.65 -3.11 10.18
CA MET A 104 -29.47 -1.71 10.46
C MET A 104 -29.35 -0.93 9.14
N ARG A 105 -30.26 0.03 8.93
CA ARG A 105 -30.17 0.93 7.77
C ARG A 105 -28.91 1.79 7.84
N SER A 106 -28.49 2.32 6.70
CA SER A 106 -27.46 3.37 6.68
C SER A 106 -28.03 4.65 7.27
N PRO A 107 -27.29 5.33 8.18
CA PRO A 107 -27.73 6.64 8.68
C PRO A 107 -27.50 7.78 7.68
N PHE A 108 -26.84 7.49 6.56
CA PHE A 108 -26.44 8.47 5.55
C PHE A 108 -27.39 8.49 4.39
N THR A 109 -27.58 9.67 3.80
CA THR A 109 -28.34 9.85 2.56
C THR A 109 -27.49 9.49 1.32
N TRP A 110 -28.16 9.23 0.21
CA TRP A 110 -27.53 8.80 -1.04
C TRP A 110 -27.86 9.77 -2.16
N THR A 111 -26.86 10.06 -2.98
CA THR A 111 -26.99 10.93 -4.14
C THR A 111 -26.44 10.23 -5.37
N ARG A 112 -27.07 10.43 -6.51
CA ARG A 112 -26.58 9.93 -7.80
C ARG A 112 -25.58 10.91 -8.40
N TYR A 113 -24.43 10.38 -8.75
CA TYR A 113 -23.33 11.12 -9.35
C TYR A 113 -22.93 10.53 -10.69
N GLY A 114 -22.19 11.33 -11.47
CA GLY A 114 -21.65 10.92 -12.75
C GLY A 114 -22.67 10.71 -13.85
N GLN A 115 -22.19 10.38 -15.03
CA GLN A 115 -23.03 10.14 -16.22
C GLN A 115 -23.82 8.83 -16.09
N ASN A 116 -23.27 7.85 -15.38
CA ASN A 116 -23.89 6.55 -15.15
C ASN A 116 -24.83 6.52 -13.94
N GLY A 117 -25.02 7.65 -13.24
CA GLY A 117 -25.92 7.75 -12.09
C GLY A 117 -25.53 6.85 -10.92
N MET A 118 -24.23 6.68 -10.64
CA MET A 118 -23.77 5.87 -9.52
C MET A 118 -24.17 6.49 -8.20
N GLU A 119 -24.76 5.68 -7.33
CA GLU A 119 -25.16 6.13 -5.99
C GLU A 119 -23.95 6.14 -5.06
N VAL A 120 -23.69 7.30 -4.46
CA VAL A 120 -22.62 7.53 -3.48
C VAL A 120 -23.22 8.18 -2.24
N SER A 121 -22.80 7.73 -1.08
CA SER A 121 -23.23 8.27 0.21
C SER A 121 -22.79 9.72 0.41
N GLU A 122 -23.59 10.50 1.15
CA GLU A 122 -23.31 11.91 1.51
C GLU A 122 -21.95 12.13 2.19
N ILE A 123 -21.31 11.07 2.70
CA ILE A 123 -20.00 11.17 3.35
C ILE A 123 -18.84 11.23 2.35
N PHE A 124 -19.11 10.99 1.04
CA PHE A 124 -18.12 11.02 -0.04
C PHE A 124 -18.54 11.89 -1.24
N PRO A 125 -18.96 13.16 -1.02
CA PRO A 125 -19.45 14.01 -2.11
C PRO A 125 -18.37 14.39 -3.13
N GLN A 126 -17.09 14.51 -2.72
CA GLN A 126 -16.00 14.88 -3.62
C GLN A 126 -15.60 13.69 -4.51
N ILE A 127 -15.48 12.48 -3.94
CA ILE A 127 -15.29 11.25 -4.72
C ILE A 127 -16.50 11.03 -5.64
N GLY A 128 -17.72 11.30 -5.16
CA GLY A 128 -18.93 11.32 -6.00
C GLY A 128 -18.74 12.19 -7.25
N GLY A 129 -18.19 13.39 -7.09
CA GLY A 129 -17.93 14.32 -8.21
C GLY A 129 -16.93 13.82 -9.26
N VAL A 130 -16.16 12.79 -8.96
CA VAL A 130 -15.20 12.14 -9.89
C VAL A 130 -15.45 10.64 -10.07
N ILE A 131 -16.65 10.17 -9.71
CA ILE A 131 -16.96 8.74 -9.68
C ILE A 131 -16.88 8.08 -11.06
N ASP A 132 -17.09 8.84 -12.14
CA ASP A 132 -16.95 8.38 -13.52
C ASP A 132 -15.50 8.00 -13.88
N ASP A 133 -14.50 8.45 -13.12
CA ASP A 133 -13.12 8.04 -13.31
C ASP A 133 -12.80 6.71 -12.61
N PHE A 134 -13.70 6.20 -11.78
CA PHE A 134 -13.52 4.96 -11.04
C PHE A 134 -14.27 3.76 -11.65
N CYS A 135 -13.64 2.60 -11.53
CA CYS A 135 -14.29 1.30 -11.54
C CYS A 135 -14.57 0.89 -10.09
N GLN A 136 -15.80 0.53 -9.77
CA GLN A 136 -16.18 -0.01 -8.47
C GLN A 136 -16.27 -1.54 -8.55
N ILE A 137 -15.44 -2.26 -7.80
CA ILE A 137 -15.64 -3.69 -7.57
C ILE A 137 -16.45 -3.83 -6.29
N ARG A 138 -17.74 -4.15 -6.38
CA ARG A 138 -18.65 -4.32 -5.23
C ARG A 138 -18.68 -5.74 -4.68
N SER A 139 -17.99 -6.64 -5.32
CA SER A 139 -18.02 -8.09 -5.06
C SER A 139 -16.72 -8.64 -4.49
N MET A 140 -15.95 -7.81 -3.79
CA MET A 140 -14.74 -8.29 -3.12
C MET A 140 -15.07 -9.25 -1.99
N VAL A 141 -14.25 -10.30 -1.84
CA VAL A 141 -14.30 -11.26 -0.73
C VAL A 141 -12.90 -11.53 -0.19
N THR A 142 -12.83 -11.90 1.10
CA THR A 142 -11.60 -12.31 1.77
C THR A 142 -11.88 -13.46 2.76
N ASP A 143 -10.85 -14.01 3.39
CA ASP A 143 -10.99 -15.29 4.12
C ASP A 143 -11.21 -15.12 5.62
N ILE A 144 -10.77 -14.02 6.22
CA ILE A 144 -10.65 -13.88 7.67
C ILE A 144 -11.24 -12.56 8.15
N PRO A 145 -12.14 -12.57 9.16
CA PRO A 145 -12.76 -11.35 9.67
C PRO A 145 -11.92 -10.59 10.70
N ASN A 146 -10.66 -10.94 10.90
CA ASN A 146 -9.76 -10.30 11.86
C ASN A 146 -8.79 -9.34 11.15
N HIS A 147 -8.61 -8.10 11.66
CA HIS A 147 -7.82 -7.04 11.01
C HIS A 147 -6.40 -7.45 10.67
N GLY A 148 -5.61 -7.93 11.64
CA GLY A 148 -4.20 -8.26 11.41
C GLY A 148 -3.98 -9.23 10.25
N PRO A 149 -4.59 -10.43 10.27
CA PRO A 149 -4.53 -11.39 9.16
C PRO A 149 -5.08 -10.86 7.85
N SER A 150 -6.20 -10.10 7.84
CA SER A 150 -6.81 -9.59 6.60
C SER A 150 -6.02 -8.43 6.00
N VAL A 151 -5.44 -7.56 6.83
CA VAL A 151 -4.48 -6.54 6.38
C VAL A 151 -3.27 -7.20 5.71
N LEU A 152 -2.75 -8.28 6.29
CA LEU A 152 -1.67 -9.06 5.67
C LEU A 152 -2.13 -9.68 4.35
N MET A 153 -3.33 -10.30 4.29
CA MET A 153 -3.88 -10.88 3.06
C MET A 153 -3.93 -9.86 1.92
N MET A 154 -4.49 -8.67 2.16
CA MET A 154 -4.57 -7.60 1.14
C MET A 154 -3.19 -7.13 0.67
N ASN A 155 -2.21 -7.07 1.57
CA ASN A 155 -0.90 -6.53 1.25
C ASN A 155 0.11 -7.57 0.77
N THR A 156 -0.01 -8.84 1.16
CA THR A 156 1.02 -9.86 0.94
C THR A 156 0.49 -11.15 0.28
N GLY A 157 -0.82 -11.24 0.02
CA GLY A 157 -1.47 -12.48 -0.48
C GLY A 157 -1.43 -13.62 0.53
N ASN A 158 -1.21 -13.32 1.82
CA ASN A 158 -1.22 -14.34 2.86
C ASN A 158 -1.67 -13.75 4.20
N ASN A 159 -2.43 -14.49 4.97
CA ASN A 159 -2.95 -14.06 6.27
C ASN A 159 -1.93 -14.16 7.42
N ARG A 160 -0.71 -14.60 7.15
CA ARG A 160 0.40 -14.72 8.12
C ARG A 160 1.59 -13.90 7.67
N ALA A 161 2.33 -13.37 8.64
CA ALA A 161 3.59 -12.70 8.37
C ALA A 161 4.63 -13.66 7.74
N GLY A 162 5.64 -13.09 7.07
CA GLY A 162 6.71 -13.84 6.43
C GLY A 162 6.56 -14.01 4.91
N ARG A 163 5.58 -13.32 4.31
CA ARG A 163 5.43 -13.19 2.85
C ARG A 163 5.78 -11.78 2.39
N PRO A 164 6.40 -11.63 1.21
CA PRO A 164 6.67 -10.31 0.65
C PRO A 164 5.39 -9.57 0.31
N SER A 165 5.39 -8.27 0.53
CA SER A 165 4.28 -7.40 0.17
C SER A 165 4.13 -7.25 -1.35
N MET A 166 2.93 -6.86 -1.79
CA MET A 166 2.64 -6.56 -3.20
C MET A 166 3.61 -5.54 -3.77
N GLY A 167 3.93 -4.45 -3.03
CA GLY A 167 4.92 -3.47 -3.48
C GLY A 167 6.32 -4.05 -3.62
N SER A 168 6.71 -5.00 -2.76
CA SER A 168 7.98 -5.73 -2.89
C SER A 168 7.99 -6.64 -4.13
N TRP A 169 6.91 -7.33 -4.44
CA TRP A 169 6.77 -8.13 -5.65
C TRP A 169 6.79 -7.29 -6.92
N ILE A 170 6.10 -6.14 -6.93
CA ILE A 170 6.08 -5.21 -8.07
C ILE A 170 7.49 -4.69 -8.35
N THR A 171 8.20 -4.23 -7.33
CA THR A 171 9.57 -3.71 -7.48
C THR A 171 10.57 -4.82 -7.79
N TYR A 172 10.41 -6.02 -7.27
CA TYR A 172 11.19 -7.19 -7.65
C TYR A 172 10.97 -7.53 -9.14
N GLY A 173 9.75 -7.50 -9.63
CA GLY A 173 9.41 -7.85 -11.03
C GLY A 173 9.83 -6.81 -12.05
N LEU A 174 9.72 -5.52 -11.73
CA LEU A 174 9.90 -4.43 -12.71
C LEU A 174 11.08 -3.49 -12.44
N GLY A 175 11.65 -3.50 -11.22
CA GLY A 175 12.55 -2.44 -10.82
C GLY A 175 11.84 -1.08 -10.71
N THR A 176 12.58 0.01 -10.83
CA THR A 176 12.03 1.37 -10.81
C THR A 176 12.68 2.23 -11.88
N GLU A 177 11.92 3.17 -12.45
CA GLU A 177 12.43 4.12 -13.44
C GLU A 177 13.35 5.14 -12.77
N ASN A 178 13.05 5.54 -11.55
CA ASN A 178 13.89 6.42 -10.76
C ASN A 178 14.94 5.60 -9.99
N GLN A 179 16.22 5.85 -10.29
CA GLN A 179 17.35 5.17 -9.65
C GLN A 179 17.85 5.88 -8.38
N ASN A 180 17.27 7.02 -8.02
CA ASN A 180 17.66 7.84 -6.88
C ASN A 180 16.63 7.82 -5.75
N LEU A 181 15.45 7.21 -5.97
CA LEU A 181 14.40 7.02 -4.98
C LEU A 181 14.05 5.53 -4.85
N PRO A 182 13.57 5.08 -3.67
CA PRO A 182 13.05 3.73 -3.52
C PRO A 182 11.90 3.48 -4.50
N GLY A 183 11.88 2.30 -5.11
CA GLY A 183 10.79 1.92 -6.01
C GLY A 183 9.46 1.70 -5.29
N PHE A 184 9.49 1.48 -3.95
CA PHE A 184 8.32 1.32 -3.11
C PHE A 184 8.40 2.24 -1.88
N ILE A 185 7.47 3.18 -1.79
CA ILE A 185 7.36 4.17 -0.70
C ILE A 185 6.03 4.00 0.03
N VAL A 186 6.10 4.07 1.35
CA VAL A 186 4.96 3.94 2.26
C VAL A 186 4.76 5.26 3.00
N LEU A 187 3.61 5.88 2.81
CA LEU A 187 3.19 7.13 3.44
C LEU A 187 2.23 6.81 4.58
N ALA A 188 2.70 6.89 5.81
CA ALA A 188 1.91 6.61 7.02
C ALA A 188 2.45 7.44 8.18
N GLN A 189 1.65 7.59 9.25
CA GLN A 189 2.12 8.28 10.47
C GLN A 189 3.32 7.56 11.10
N ASN A 190 3.23 6.24 11.18
CA ASN A 190 4.25 5.38 11.80
C ASN A 190 4.07 3.93 11.35
N ALA A 191 4.89 3.04 11.89
CA ALA A 191 4.82 1.61 11.61
C ALA A 191 3.79 0.85 12.47
N ALA A 192 3.08 1.51 13.39
CA ALA A 192 2.08 0.88 14.23
C ALA A 192 0.82 0.47 13.44
N GLY A 193 -0.01 -0.36 14.07
CA GLY A 193 -1.26 -0.88 13.51
C GLY A 193 -1.17 -2.32 13.02
N ASP A 194 -2.28 -2.83 12.56
CA ASP A 194 -2.46 -4.22 12.17
C ASP A 194 -1.49 -4.66 11.08
N GLY A 195 -0.90 -5.85 11.26
CA GLY A 195 0.13 -6.39 10.37
C GLY A 195 1.52 -5.78 10.55
N GLY A 196 1.69 -4.67 11.31
CA GLY A 196 2.98 -4.04 11.57
C GLY A 196 3.76 -3.74 10.27
N VAL A 197 5.08 -3.80 10.35
CA VAL A 197 5.97 -3.59 9.19
C VAL A 197 5.85 -4.69 8.11
N SER A 198 5.25 -5.85 8.43
CA SER A 198 5.05 -6.94 7.47
C SER A 198 4.16 -6.53 6.30
N ARG A 199 3.29 -5.51 6.48
CA ARG A 199 2.41 -4.96 5.42
C ARG A 199 3.16 -4.47 4.19
N TRP A 200 4.41 -4.03 4.37
CA TRP A 200 5.28 -3.53 3.28
C TRP A 200 6.67 -4.16 3.31
N GLY A 201 6.82 -5.24 4.06
CA GLY A 201 8.07 -5.98 4.17
C GLY A 201 8.42 -6.75 2.92
N SER A 202 9.72 -6.95 2.70
CA SER A 202 10.23 -7.81 1.62
C SER A 202 10.27 -9.30 2.01
N ALA A 203 10.16 -9.64 3.30
CA ALA A 203 10.24 -10.98 3.83
C ALA A 203 11.44 -11.77 3.25
N PHE A 204 11.22 -12.83 2.47
CA PHE A 204 12.28 -13.63 1.86
C PHE A 204 12.83 -13.03 0.55
N LEU A 205 12.19 -12.00 -0.03
CA LEU A 205 12.80 -11.22 -1.11
C LEU A 205 13.96 -10.36 -0.56
N PRO A 206 14.95 -10.01 -1.38
CA PRO A 206 16.01 -9.10 -0.96
C PRO A 206 15.47 -7.80 -0.34
N ALA A 207 16.11 -7.35 0.75
CA ALA A 207 15.66 -6.20 1.55
C ALA A 207 15.55 -4.89 0.75
N VAL A 208 16.25 -4.78 -0.37
CA VAL A 208 16.19 -3.63 -1.28
C VAL A 208 14.79 -3.39 -1.88
N TYR A 209 13.93 -4.40 -1.91
CA TYR A 209 12.54 -4.29 -2.39
C TYR A 209 11.54 -3.96 -1.29
N GLN A 210 11.97 -3.81 -0.04
CA GLN A 210 11.10 -3.42 1.07
C GLN A 210 10.58 -1.99 0.89
N GLY A 211 9.34 -1.76 1.32
CA GLY A 211 8.77 -0.42 1.36
C GLY A 211 9.51 0.51 2.32
N THR A 212 9.86 1.69 1.85
CA THR A 212 10.48 2.74 2.67
C THR A 212 9.40 3.58 3.32
N LEU A 213 9.31 3.53 4.65
CA LEU A 213 8.38 4.34 5.41
C LEU A 213 8.81 5.82 5.41
N VAL A 214 7.88 6.68 5.04
CA VAL A 214 7.98 8.14 5.12
C VAL A 214 6.85 8.65 6.00
N PRO A 215 7.16 9.15 7.22
CA PRO A 215 6.16 9.67 8.14
C PRO A 215 5.48 10.93 7.57
N THR A 216 4.16 10.85 7.39
CA THR A 216 3.36 11.96 6.81
C THR A 216 3.17 13.13 7.76
N GLY A 217 3.35 12.91 9.09
CA GLY A 217 3.33 13.94 10.12
C GLY A 217 4.58 14.85 10.12
N GLU A 218 5.73 14.35 9.64
CA GLU A 218 6.94 15.16 9.53
C GLU A 218 6.85 16.12 8.33
N THR A 219 7.12 17.39 8.55
CA THR A 219 7.03 18.44 7.54
C THR A 219 8.38 18.95 7.03
N ASP A 220 9.47 18.62 7.72
CA ASP A 220 10.82 18.88 7.22
C ASP A 220 11.25 17.79 6.22
N PRO A 221 11.39 18.10 4.93
CA PRO A 221 11.74 17.11 3.91
C PRO A 221 13.03 16.32 4.19
N ARG A 222 13.94 16.92 4.97
CA ARG A 222 15.23 16.28 5.33
C ARG A 222 15.09 15.24 6.43
N LYS A 223 13.99 15.28 7.19
CA LYS A 223 13.71 14.38 8.32
C LYS A 223 12.68 13.31 7.99
N GLN A 224 11.98 13.44 6.86
CA GLN A 224 10.93 12.50 6.45
C GLN A 224 11.46 11.09 6.21
N ILE A 225 12.71 10.93 5.82
CA ILE A 225 13.35 9.62 5.78
C ILE A 225 14.36 9.55 6.92
N GLN A 226 14.11 8.63 7.84
CA GLN A 226 15.02 8.42 8.98
C GLN A 226 16.41 8.03 8.50
N SER A 227 17.43 8.63 9.13
CA SER A 227 18.83 8.35 8.82
C SER A 227 19.27 8.62 7.39
N LEU A 228 18.52 9.45 6.65
CA LEU A 228 18.90 9.83 5.29
C LEU A 228 20.21 10.62 5.27
N THR A 229 20.48 11.44 6.30
CA THR A 229 21.70 12.22 6.42
C THR A 229 22.47 11.80 7.66
N ASN A 230 23.81 11.72 7.53
CA ASN A 230 24.69 11.57 8.68
C ASN A 230 25.08 12.97 9.19
N PRO A 231 24.64 13.38 10.39
CA PRO A 231 24.94 14.73 10.89
C PRO A 231 26.42 14.97 11.19
N LYS A 232 27.25 13.92 11.22
CA LYS A 232 28.68 13.99 11.52
C LYS A 232 29.56 14.10 10.27
N LEU A 233 29.00 13.85 9.08
CA LEU A 233 29.73 13.80 7.83
C LEU A 233 29.06 14.67 6.76
N ASN A 234 29.85 15.36 5.96
CA ASN A 234 29.33 16.01 4.77
C ASN A 234 29.15 15.00 3.61
N LEU A 235 28.51 15.42 2.54
CA LEU A 235 28.21 14.54 1.38
C LEU A 235 29.48 13.92 0.77
N GLU A 236 30.58 14.68 0.70
CA GLU A 236 31.83 14.19 0.13
C GLU A 236 32.47 13.10 1.02
N GLN A 237 32.43 13.29 2.34
CA GLN A 237 32.90 12.28 3.29
C GLN A 237 32.05 11.01 3.23
N GLN A 238 30.72 11.15 3.15
CA GLN A 238 29.81 10.01 2.99
C GLN A 238 30.05 9.28 1.66
N ARG A 239 30.29 10.01 0.55
CA ARG A 239 30.65 9.40 -0.73
C ARG A 239 31.92 8.56 -0.62
N ARG A 240 32.95 9.09 0.04
CA ARG A 240 34.21 8.35 0.28
C ARG A 240 34.00 7.09 1.08
N GLU A 241 33.10 7.11 2.09
CA GLU A 241 32.76 5.91 2.86
C GLU A 241 32.10 4.84 2.00
N VAL A 242 31.11 5.22 1.18
CA VAL A 242 30.42 4.29 0.27
C VAL A 242 31.41 3.71 -0.76
N ASP A 243 32.31 4.53 -1.31
CA ASP A 243 33.36 4.09 -2.24
C ASP A 243 34.38 3.14 -1.60
N LEU A 244 34.77 3.40 -0.35
CA LEU A 244 35.65 2.51 0.41
C LEU A 244 34.98 1.15 0.65
N LEU A 245 33.70 1.15 1.07
CA LEU A 245 32.94 -0.09 1.28
C LEU A 245 32.81 -0.89 -0.01
N ARG A 246 32.58 -0.21 -1.15
CA ARG A 246 32.53 -0.86 -2.46
C ARG A 246 33.87 -1.54 -2.81
N LYS A 247 35.00 -0.84 -2.60
CA LYS A 247 36.34 -1.41 -2.83
C LYS A 247 36.61 -2.61 -1.94
N LEU A 248 36.31 -2.51 -0.64
CA LEU A 248 36.48 -3.62 0.30
C LEU A 248 35.64 -4.84 -0.07
N ASN A 249 34.42 -4.61 -0.56
CA ASN A 249 33.55 -5.66 -1.04
C ASN A 249 34.09 -6.33 -2.31
N GLN A 250 34.57 -5.53 -3.26
CA GLN A 250 35.14 -6.05 -4.50
C GLN A 250 36.35 -6.95 -4.18
N MET A 251 37.23 -6.54 -3.31
CA MET A 251 38.38 -7.36 -2.86
C MET A 251 37.91 -8.68 -2.22
N GLN A 252 36.82 -8.66 -1.46
CA GLN A 252 36.29 -9.89 -0.86
C GLN A 252 35.66 -10.83 -1.90
N ILE A 253 34.96 -10.29 -2.90
CA ILE A 253 34.40 -11.09 -3.99
C ILE A 253 35.53 -11.78 -4.77
N GLU A 254 36.63 -11.07 -4.99
CA GLU A 254 37.81 -11.61 -5.67
C GLU A 254 38.49 -12.72 -4.85
N GLU A 255 38.53 -12.58 -3.51
CA GLU A 255 39.19 -13.53 -2.62
C GLU A 255 38.33 -14.76 -2.25
N LEU A 256 37.05 -14.54 -1.93
CA LEU A 256 36.15 -15.55 -1.35
C LEU A 256 35.02 -15.99 -2.31
N GLY A 257 34.90 -15.37 -3.49
CA GLY A 257 33.78 -15.58 -4.41
C GLY A 257 32.57 -14.68 -4.08
N ARG A 258 31.51 -14.84 -4.84
CA ARG A 258 30.29 -14.00 -4.72
C ARG A 258 29.64 -14.12 -3.34
N ALA A 259 29.28 -12.98 -2.78
CA ALA A 259 28.53 -12.84 -1.53
C ALA A 259 27.28 -11.97 -1.77
N PRO A 260 26.16 -12.55 -2.26
CA PRO A 260 24.95 -11.80 -2.67
C PRO A 260 24.39 -10.88 -1.58
N GLU A 261 24.47 -11.30 -0.30
CA GLU A 261 23.98 -10.51 0.84
C GLU A 261 24.83 -9.24 1.07
N LEU A 262 26.12 -9.34 0.84
CA LEU A 262 27.03 -8.22 0.97
C LEU A 262 26.88 -7.25 -0.22
N GLU A 263 26.69 -7.77 -1.42
CA GLU A 263 26.38 -6.98 -2.62
C GLU A 263 25.09 -6.19 -2.41
N ALA A 264 24.01 -6.84 -1.93
CA ALA A 264 22.75 -6.18 -1.63
C ALA A 264 22.88 -5.07 -0.58
N THR A 265 23.72 -5.27 0.44
CA THR A 265 23.98 -4.26 1.48
C THR A 265 24.63 -3.00 0.89
N ILE A 266 25.62 -3.17 0.01
CA ILE A 266 26.32 -2.04 -0.61
C ILE A 266 25.40 -1.30 -1.57
N GLN A 267 24.59 -2.02 -2.32
CA GLN A 267 23.58 -1.39 -3.19
C GLN A 267 22.58 -0.56 -2.39
N THR A 268 22.12 -1.07 -1.23
CA THR A 268 21.25 -0.32 -0.33
C THR A 268 21.91 0.96 0.19
N MET A 269 23.20 0.92 0.52
CA MET A 269 23.95 2.11 0.94
C MET A 269 24.13 3.12 -0.20
N GLU A 270 24.38 2.66 -1.42
CA GLU A 270 24.49 3.51 -2.62
C GLU A 270 23.17 4.23 -2.91
N ILE A 271 22.07 3.51 -2.79
CA ILE A 271 20.72 4.06 -2.95
C ILE A 271 20.44 5.11 -1.88
N ALA A 272 20.70 4.78 -0.60
CA ALA A 272 20.53 5.71 0.50
C ALA A 272 21.36 7.00 0.31
N PHE A 273 22.56 6.89 -0.25
CA PHE A 273 23.37 8.05 -0.59
C PHE A 273 22.72 8.90 -1.71
N ARG A 274 22.24 8.29 -2.79
CA ARG A 274 21.56 9.01 -3.89
C ARG A 274 20.27 9.69 -3.43
N MET A 275 19.54 9.06 -2.52
CA MET A 275 18.33 9.63 -1.93
C MET A 275 18.57 10.97 -1.22
N GLN A 276 19.75 11.20 -0.67
CA GLN A 276 20.09 12.46 0.03
C GLN A 276 19.96 13.70 -0.87
N THR A 277 20.09 13.54 -2.18
CA THR A 277 20.01 14.63 -3.15
C THR A 277 18.61 14.84 -3.71
N GLU A 278 17.86 13.77 -3.96
CA GLU A 278 16.55 13.84 -4.63
C GLU A 278 15.36 13.81 -3.65
N ALA A 279 15.43 13.02 -2.58
CA ALA A 279 14.33 12.88 -1.65
C ALA A 279 13.89 14.23 -1.03
N PRO A 280 14.81 15.12 -0.57
CA PRO A 280 14.40 16.41 -0.02
C PRO A 280 13.65 17.28 -1.04
N ASP A 281 13.94 17.14 -2.34
CA ASP A 281 13.23 17.86 -3.40
C ASP A 281 11.81 17.33 -3.61
N VAL A 282 11.66 16.01 -3.71
CA VAL A 282 10.36 15.36 -3.97
C VAL A 282 9.40 15.55 -2.79
N PHE A 283 9.89 15.42 -1.56
CA PHE A 283 9.07 15.56 -0.36
C PHE A 283 8.76 16.99 0.02
N ASP A 284 9.46 17.99 -0.55
CA ASP A 284 9.17 19.41 -0.28
C ASP A 284 7.93 19.87 -1.05
N ILE A 285 6.76 19.62 -0.48
CA ILE A 285 5.47 20.05 -1.06
C ILE A 285 5.32 21.58 -1.11
N ARG A 286 6.17 22.37 -0.43
CA ARG A 286 6.18 23.85 -0.50
C ARG A 286 6.58 24.34 -1.90
N LYS A 287 7.20 23.50 -2.72
CA LYS A 287 7.52 23.77 -4.13
C LYS A 287 6.29 23.77 -5.04
N GLU A 288 5.18 23.20 -4.58
CA GLU A 288 3.91 23.30 -5.28
C GLU A 288 3.27 24.68 -5.08
N SER A 289 2.44 25.11 -6.03
CA SER A 289 1.68 26.36 -5.89
C SER A 289 0.76 26.31 -4.67
N GLN A 290 0.46 27.47 -4.07
CA GLN A 290 -0.50 27.53 -2.96
C GLN A 290 -1.85 26.95 -3.39
N ALA A 291 -2.32 27.27 -4.59
CA ALA A 291 -3.59 26.73 -5.12
C ALA A 291 -3.59 25.19 -5.21
N THR A 292 -2.46 24.58 -5.60
CA THR A 292 -2.32 23.11 -5.60
C THR A 292 -2.40 22.57 -4.18
N ARG A 293 -1.67 23.15 -3.24
CA ARG A 293 -1.68 22.70 -1.84
C ARG A 293 -3.07 22.83 -1.21
N ASP A 294 -3.78 23.91 -1.49
CA ASP A 294 -5.12 24.18 -0.96
C ASP A 294 -6.14 23.15 -1.46
N ARG A 295 -6.03 22.71 -2.72
CA ARG A 295 -6.88 21.65 -3.29
C ARG A 295 -6.72 20.32 -2.55
N TYR A 296 -5.49 19.93 -2.17
CA TYR A 296 -5.23 18.72 -1.40
C TYR A 296 -5.58 18.86 0.08
N GLY A 297 -5.69 20.10 0.56
CA GLY A 297 -5.95 20.43 1.96
C GLY A 297 -4.71 20.34 2.86
N ALA A 298 -4.81 20.96 4.04
CA ALA A 298 -3.70 21.04 5.00
C ALA A 298 -3.56 19.80 5.89
N SER A 299 -4.46 18.82 5.78
CA SER A 299 -4.42 17.61 6.60
C SER A 299 -3.17 16.77 6.31
N GLU A 300 -2.78 15.94 7.26
CA GLU A 300 -1.67 14.99 7.08
C GLU A 300 -1.92 14.06 5.87
N PHE A 301 -3.13 13.55 5.73
CA PHE A 301 -3.51 12.70 4.62
C PHE A 301 -3.50 13.44 3.28
N GLY A 302 -3.97 14.70 3.23
CA GLY A 302 -3.91 15.54 2.04
C GLY A 302 -2.48 15.80 1.58
N ARG A 303 -1.57 16.08 2.52
CA ARG A 303 -0.12 16.16 2.22
C ARG A 303 0.42 14.83 1.69
N GLY A 304 0.00 13.70 2.26
CA GLY A 304 0.35 12.36 1.77
C GLY A 304 -0.10 12.13 0.33
N CYS A 305 -1.34 12.49 -0.03
CA CYS A 305 -1.84 12.41 -1.40
C CYS A 305 -1.04 13.26 -2.38
N LEU A 306 -0.68 14.50 -1.98
CA LEU A 306 0.18 15.38 -2.79
C LEU A 306 1.58 14.78 -2.97
N MET A 307 2.17 14.23 -1.91
CA MET A 307 3.45 13.52 -2.00
C MET A 307 3.36 12.30 -2.93
N ALA A 308 2.29 11.52 -2.85
CA ALA A 308 2.08 10.36 -3.73
C ALA A 308 2.06 10.76 -5.21
N ARG A 309 1.36 11.83 -5.56
CA ARG A 309 1.37 12.37 -6.93
C ARG A 309 2.78 12.77 -7.36
N ARG A 310 3.51 13.50 -6.52
CA ARG A 310 4.90 13.92 -6.81
C ARG A 310 5.86 12.74 -6.99
N LEU A 311 5.67 11.69 -6.20
CA LEU A 311 6.49 10.47 -6.27
C LEU A 311 6.28 9.72 -7.58
N VAL A 312 5.04 9.52 -8.03
CA VAL A 312 4.79 8.85 -9.33
C VAL A 312 5.23 9.73 -10.50
N GLU A 313 5.10 11.05 -10.42
CA GLU A 313 5.64 11.99 -11.40
C GLU A 313 7.16 11.90 -11.53
N ARG A 314 7.86 11.43 -10.49
CA ARG A 314 9.31 11.17 -10.46
C ARG A 314 9.68 9.71 -10.72
N GLY A 315 8.75 8.88 -11.17
CA GLY A 315 9.01 7.50 -11.59
C GLY A 315 9.04 6.47 -10.45
N VAL A 316 8.54 6.78 -9.24
CA VAL A 316 8.37 5.79 -8.17
C VAL A 316 7.31 4.79 -8.57
N ARG A 317 7.63 3.50 -8.49
CA ARG A 317 6.80 2.41 -8.99
C ARG A 317 5.55 2.16 -8.15
N MET A 318 5.71 2.13 -6.82
CA MET A 318 4.63 1.87 -5.87
C MET A 318 4.63 2.88 -4.75
N VAL A 319 3.50 3.52 -4.53
CA VAL A 319 3.25 4.39 -3.37
C VAL A 319 2.05 3.85 -2.62
N GLN A 320 2.19 3.65 -1.33
CA GLN A 320 1.12 3.16 -0.47
C GLN A 320 0.83 4.16 0.64
N LEU A 321 -0.42 4.65 0.70
CA LEU A 321 -0.90 5.56 1.74
C LEU A 321 -1.78 4.79 2.71
N TYR A 322 -1.60 5.02 4.00
CA TYR A 322 -2.46 4.48 5.05
C TYR A 322 -3.31 5.55 5.69
N HIS A 323 -4.57 5.23 5.93
CA HIS A 323 -5.50 6.06 6.69
C HIS A 323 -6.37 5.19 7.59
N GLY A 324 -6.59 5.65 8.82
CA GLY A 324 -7.47 5.01 9.80
C GLY A 324 -7.71 5.91 11.02
N PRO A 325 -8.55 5.47 11.95
CA PRO A 325 -9.26 4.19 11.96
C PRO A 325 -10.56 4.18 11.15
N TRP A 326 -10.93 2.99 10.60
CA TRP A 326 -12.24 2.71 10.02
C TRP A 326 -13.01 1.63 10.80
N ASP A 327 -12.49 1.25 11.94
CA ASP A 327 -13.04 0.20 12.81
C ASP A 327 -14.15 0.73 13.76
N HIS A 328 -15.33 0.95 13.20
CA HIS A 328 -16.46 1.58 13.87
C HIS A 328 -17.53 0.57 14.35
N HIS A 329 -17.13 -0.28 15.30
CA HIS A 329 -18.03 -1.28 15.90
C HIS A 329 -19.16 -0.71 16.78
N ALA A 330 -18.89 0.42 17.42
CA ALA A 330 -19.84 1.01 18.38
C ALA A 330 -20.75 2.05 17.74
N ASP A 331 -20.25 2.81 16.79
CA ASP A 331 -20.97 3.90 16.16
C ASP A 331 -20.56 4.09 14.72
N VAL A 332 -21.47 3.78 13.78
CA VAL A 332 -21.29 3.94 12.34
C VAL A 332 -21.03 5.40 11.93
N MET A 333 -21.46 6.38 12.75
CA MET A 333 -21.18 7.80 12.50
C MET A 333 -19.70 8.14 12.49
N GLY A 334 -18.84 7.31 13.07
CA GLY A 334 -17.39 7.42 12.95
C GLY A 334 -16.90 7.41 11.49
N HIS A 335 -17.62 6.72 10.57
CA HIS A 335 -17.32 6.74 9.14
C HIS A 335 -17.39 8.16 8.55
N LYS A 336 -18.32 9.00 8.98
CA LYS A 336 -18.44 10.39 8.53
C LYS A 336 -17.22 11.22 8.90
N ILE A 337 -16.68 11.00 10.10
CA ILE A 337 -15.48 11.69 10.58
C ILE A 337 -14.24 11.26 9.75
N SER A 338 -14.08 9.95 9.55
CA SER A 338 -12.96 9.41 8.79
C SER A 338 -13.06 9.79 7.29
N ALA A 339 -14.26 9.75 6.71
CA ALA A 339 -14.51 10.13 5.32
C ALA A 339 -14.17 11.60 5.04
N ALA A 340 -14.53 12.51 5.95
CA ALA A 340 -14.24 13.94 5.80
C ALA A 340 -12.72 14.25 5.69
N GLN A 341 -11.85 13.34 6.17
CA GLN A 341 -10.41 13.49 6.11
C GLN A 341 -9.82 13.06 4.76
N ILE A 342 -10.50 12.17 4.02
CA ILE A 342 -9.94 11.54 2.81
C ILE A 342 -10.69 11.88 1.52
N ASP A 343 -11.96 12.25 1.58
CA ASP A 343 -12.82 12.47 0.42
C ASP A 343 -12.24 13.50 -0.54
N GLY A 344 -11.99 14.73 -0.08
CA GLY A 344 -11.37 15.78 -0.87
C GLY A 344 -9.97 15.42 -1.40
N PRO A 345 -9.05 14.98 -0.55
CA PRO A 345 -7.71 14.58 -0.98
C PRO A 345 -7.67 13.48 -2.05
N ILE A 346 -8.51 12.43 -1.95
CA ILE A 346 -8.55 11.35 -2.96
C ILE A 346 -9.15 11.88 -4.28
N ALA A 347 -10.26 12.61 -4.22
CA ALA A 347 -10.85 13.22 -5.41
C ALA A 347 -9.85 14.16 -6.11
N THR A 348 -9.14 14.98 -5.34
CA THR A 348 -8.10 15.88 -5.85
C THR A 348 -6.95 15.10 -6.49
N LEU A 349 -6.50 14.00 -5.86
CA LEU A 349 -5.44 13.14 -6.39
C LEU A 349 -5.79 12.62 -7.78
N VAL A 350 -7.00 12.06 -7.95
CA VAL A 350 -7.46 11.54 -9.25
C VAL A 350 -7.56 12.65 -10.29
N GLN A 351 -8.14 13.80 -9.92
CA GLN A 351 -8.24 14.96 -10.82
C GLN A 351 -6.87 15.50 -11.23
N ASP A 352 -5.92 15.64 -10.29
CA ASP A 352 -4.58 16.18 -10.57
C ASP A 352 -3.78 15.23 -11.47
N LEU A 353 -3.84 13.91 -11.19
CA LEU A 353 -3.24 12.90 -12.06
C LEU A 353 -3.86 12.94 -13.48
N LYS A 354 -5.18 13.08 -13.59
CA LYS A 354 -5.88 13.20 -14.88
C LYS A 354 -5.47 14.46 -15.63
N GLN A 355 -5.46 15.61 -14.98
CA GLN A 355 -5.08 16.91 -15.57
C GLN A 355 -3.63 16.93 -16.06
N ARG A 356 -2.74 16.18 -15.40
CA ARG A 356 -1.31 16.05 -15.77
C ARG A 356 -1.05 14.95 -16.81
N GLY A 357 -2.06 14.21 -17.22
CA GLY A 357 -1.90 13.03 -18.10
C GLY A 357 -1.22 11.84 -17.44
N LEU A 358 -1.08 11.84 -16.11
CA LEU A 358 -0.44 10.76 -15.34
C LEU A 358 -1.41 9.61 -15.03
N LEU A 359 -2.72 9.86 -15.02
CA LEU A 359 -3.73 8.86 -14.66
C LEU A 359 -3.76 7.69 -15.67
N GLN A 360 -3.40 7.95 -16.93
CA GLN A 360 -3.33 6.90 -17.95
C GLN A 360 -2.26 5.84 -17.68
N ASP A 361 -1.20 6.19 -16.94
CA ASP A 361 -0.07 5.31 -16.59
C ASP A 361 -0.07 4.95 -15.10
N THR A 362 -0.97 5.53 -14.29
CA THR A 362 -1.03 5.33 -12.83
C THR A 362 -2.33 4.65 -12.44
N LEU A 363 -2.22 3.51 -11.77
CA LEU A 363 -3.35 2.83 -11.14
C LEU A 363 -3.54 3.36 -9.73
N VAL A 364 -4.66 4.04 -9.47
CA VAL A 364 -5.08 4.47 -8.13
C VAL A 364 -6.08 3.45 -7.60
N ILE A 365 -5.82 2.94 -6.38
CA ILE A 365 -6.65 1.94 -5.71
C ILE A 365 -7.06 2.50 -4.35
N VAL A 366 -8.36 2.45 -4.03
CA VAL A 366 -8.87 2.74 -2.68
C VAL A 366 -9.46 1.44 -2.13
N ALA A 367 -8.84 0.88 -1.12
CA ALA A 367 -9.17 -0.44 -0.59
C ALA A 367 -9.12 -0.48 0.94
N SER A 368 -9.83 -1.43 1.50
CA SER A 368 -9.76 -1.83 2.91
C SER A 368 -9.57 -3.34 2.99
N GLU A 369 -9.26 -3.87 4.17
CA GLU A 369 -9.02 -5.30 4.35
C GLU A 369 -10.30 -6.15 4.25
N PHE A 370 -11.48 -5.57 4.55
CA PHE A 370 -12.83 -6.12 4.39
C PHE A 370 -13.87 -4.99 4.51
N GLY A 371 -15.16 -5.33 4.46
CA GLY A 371 -16.29 -4.42 4.66
C GLY A 371 -16.92 -4.53 6.04
N ARG A 372 -18.19 -4.06 6.13
CA ARG A 372 -18.99 -4.09 7.35
C ARG A 372 -20.34 -4.77 7.10
N THR A 373 -20.84 -5.50 8.13
CA THR A 373 -22.11 -6.24 8.05
C THR A 373 -23.31 -5.32 7.95
N PRO A 374 -24.42 -5.77 7.33
CA PRO A 374 -25.68 -5.03 7.33
C PRO A 374 -26.44 -5.10 8.67
N VAL A 375 -25.90 -5.81 9.65
CA VAL A 375 -26.52 -6.04 10.94
C VAL A 375 -25.78 -5.31 12.06
N ILE A 376 -26.49 -4.97 13.13
CA ILE A 376 -25.92 -4.32 14.31
C ILE A 376 -24.89 -5.24 14.97
N ASN A 377 -23.75 -4.69 15.34
CA ASN A 377 -22.77 -5.37 16.19
C ASN A 377 -23.24 -5.33 17.65
N LEU A 378 -23.38 -6.51 18.27
CA LEU A 378 -23.73 -6.67 19.69
C LEU A 378 -22.54 -7.08 20.56
N GLY A 379 -21.38 -7.38 19.95
CA GLY A 379 -20.18 -7.80 20.64
C GLY A 379 -19.24 -6.65 20.99
N GLY A 380 -18.20 -6.97 21.75
CA GLY A 380 -17.18 -6.03 22.19
C GLY A 380 -17.44 -5.42 23.56
N PHE A 381 -16.50 -4.63 24.05
CA PHE A 381 -16.49 -4.07 25.43
C PHE A 381 -17.29 -2.77 25.57
N ARG A 382 -18.17 -2.42 24.63
CA ARG A 382 -18.85 -1.11 24.60
C ARG A 382 -20.36 -1.26 24.85
N SER A 383 -20.92 -0.27 25.57
CA SER A 383 -22.34 -0.22 25.92
C SER A 383 -23.24 0.37 24.81
N VAL A 384 -22.66 0.90 23.72
CA VAL A 384 -23.40 1.49 22.60
C VAL A 384 -23.33 0.55 21.41
N HIS A 385 -24.48 0.14 20.90
CA HIS A 385 -24.64 -0.79 19.76
C HIS A 385 -25.30 -0.06 18.60
N ASN A 386 -24.53 0.79 17.91
CA ASN A 386 -24.96 1.52 16.71
C ASN A 386 -23.88 1.43 15.61
N GLY A 387 -23.10 0.39 15.60
CA GLY A 387 -22.08 0.12 14.63
C GLY A 387 -22.22 -1.25 13.99
N ARG A 388 -21.28 -1.61 13.14
CA ARG A 388 -21.33 -2.82 12.34
C ARG A 388 -20.12 -3.71 12.61
N ASP A 389 -20.30 -5.03 12.51
CA ASP A 389 -19.21 -6.00 12.58
C ASP A 389 -18.48 -6.14 11.24
N HIS A 390 -17.39 -6.90 11.21
CA HIS A 390 -16.58 -7.19 10.03
C HIS A 390 -17.35 -8.02 9.00
N ASN A 391 -17.24 -7.66 7.73
CA ASN A 391 -17.82 -8.41 6.62
C ASN A 391 -16.77 -8.84 5.60
N ILE A 392 -16.47 -10.13 5.59
CA ILE A 392 -15.53 -10.73 4.62
C ILE A 392 -16.24 -11.23 3.34
N TYR A 393 -17.56 -11.29 3.34
CA TYR A 393 -18.37 -11.92 2.29
C TYR A 393 -18.82 -10.95 1.20
N GLY A 394 -18.59 -9.65 1.38
CA GLY A 394 -18.94 -8.64 0.40
C GLY A 394 -18.41 -7.26 0.80
N PHE A 395 -17.50 -6.69 -0.01
CA PHE A 395 -17.02 -5.32 0.20
C PHE A 395 -16.60 -4.66 -1.11
N THR A 396 -16.37 -3.34 -1.06
CA THR A 396 -16.09 -2.53 -2.26
C THR A 396 -14.65 -2.06 -2.28
N VAL A 397 -14.04 -2.13 -3.48
CA VAL A 397 -12.75 -1.52 -3.82
C VAL A 397 -12.97 -0.60 -5.02
N LEU A 398 -12.34 0.59 -5.00
CA LEU A 398 -12.37 1.54 -6.11
C LEU A 398 -11.03 1.51 -6.84
N LEU A 399 -11.06 1.50 -8.18
CA LEU A 399 -9.87 1.58 -9.03
C LEU A 399 -10.03 2.72 -10.04
N ALA A 400 -8.97 3.49 -10.29
CA ALA A 400 -8.99 4.52 -11.33
C ALA A 400 -7.69 4.49 -12.14
N GLY A 401 -7.79 4.79 -13.43
CA GLY A 401 -6.65 4.94 -14.34
C GLY A 401 -6.10 3.64 -14.92
N ALA A 402 -4.98 3.75 -15.59
CA ALA A 402 -4.09 2.67 -16.07
C ALA A 402 -4.78 1.44 -16.67
N GLY A 403 -5.69 1.64 -17.64
CA GLY A 403 -6.34 0.54 -18.37
C GLY A 403 -7.50 -0.14 -17.63
N VAL A 404 -8.01 0.48 -16.56
CA VAL A 404 -9.27 0.07 -15.93
C VAL A 404 -10.43 0.77 -16.60
N LYS A 405 -11.55 0.08 -16.80
CA LYS A 405 -12.78 0.67 -17.35
C LYS A 405 -13.37 1.69 -16.37
N ALA A 406 -13.25 2.95 -16.69
CA ALA A 406 -13.82 4.06 -15.93
C ALA A 406 -15.36 4.05 -15.98
N GLY A 407 -16.03 4.53 -14.92
CA GLY A 407 -17.48 4.60 -14.83
C GLY A 407 -18.18 3.23 -14.77
N MET A 408 -17.50 2.18 -14.35
CA MET A 408 -18.02 0.80 -14.31
C MET A 408 -18.28 0.33 -12.88
N ILE A 409 -19.35 -0.44 -12.70
CA ILE A 409 -19.57 -1.25 -11.50
C ILE A 409 -19.40 -2.71 -11.89
N HIS A 410 -18.51 -3.44 -11.18
CA HIS A 410 -18.27 -4.87 -11.35
C HIS A 410 -18.78 -5.65 -10.15
N GLY A 411 -19.55 -6.68 -10.42
CA GLY A 411 -20.12 -7.54 -9.41
C GLY A 411 -21.22 -6.88 -8.57
N LYS A 412 -21.83 -7.67 -7.71
CA LYS A 412 -22.98 -7.23 -6.89
C LYS A 412 -23.01 -8.02 -5.59
N THR A 413 -23.29 -7.35 -4.50
CA THR A 413 -23.68 -8.01 -3.25
C THR A 413 -25.19 -8.29 -3.25
N ASP A 414 -25.66 -9.10 -2.34
CA ASP A 414 -27.09 -9.38 -2.16
C ASP A 414 -27.86 -8.10 -1.77
N ASP A 415 -29.17 -8.21 -1.68
CA ASP A 415 -30.06 -7.08 -1.44
C ASP A 415 -29.83 -6.38 -0.08
N PHE A 416 -29.13 -7.03 0.84
CA PHE A 416 -28.76 -6.48 2.15
C PHE A 416 -27.28 -6.08 2.22
N GLY A 417 -26.45 -6.45 1.23
CA GLY A 417 -25.02 -6.17 1.22
C GLY A 417 -24.20 -7.08 2.12
N PHE A 418 -24.71 -8.26 2.48
CA PHE A 418 -23.97 -9.20 3.34
C PHE A 418 -23.03 -10.08 2.53
N LYS A 419 -23.53 -10.70 1.46
CA LYS A 419 -22.78 -11.66 0.63
C LYS A 419 -22.71 -11.18 -0.81
N VAL A 420 -21.68 -11.62 -1.50
CA VAL A 420 -21.62 -11.46 -2.95
C VAL A 420 -22.71 -12.33 -3.62
N ALA A 421 -23.47 -11.73 -4.51
CA ALA A 421 -24.48 -12.39 -5.34
C ALA A 421 -23.99 -12.65 -6.77
N GLU A 422 -23.14 -11.75 -7.32
CA GLU A 422 -22.68 -11.84 -8.71
C GLU A 422 -21.19 -11.51 -8.83
N ASN A 423 -20.47 -12.27 -9.66
CA ASN A 423 -19.09 -12.04 -10.04
C ASN A 423 -18.14 -11.80 -8.84
N PRO A 424 -17.97 -12.78 -7.95
CA PRO A 424 -17.09 -12.63 -6.80
C PRO A 424 -15.64 -12.39 -7.24
N VAL A 425 -14.95 -11.49 -6.53
CA VAL A 425 -13.54 -11.16 -6.72
C VAL A 425 -12.80 -11.38 -5.40
N HIS A 426 -11.96 -12.38 -5.34
CA HIS A 426 -11.12 -12.63 -4.17
C HIS A 426 -9.95 -11.64 -4.13
N VAL A 427 -9.37 -11.42 -2.96
CA VAL A 427 -8.17 -10.57 -2.82
C VAL A 427 -7.04 -11.00 -3.76
N HIS A 428 -6.83 -12.30 -3.95
CA HIS A 428 -5.84 -12.81 -4.90
C HIS A 428 -6.18 -12.48 -6.37
N ASP A 429 -7.47 -12.38 -6.73
CA ASP A 429 -7.88 -11.97 -8.07
C ASP A 429 -7.58 -10.48 -8.32
N LEU A 430 -7.81 -9.65 -7.30
CA LEU A 430 -7.42 -8.24 -7.34
C LEU A 430 -5.90 -8.10 -7.49
N GLN A 431 -5.10 -8.85 -6.72
CA GLN A 431 -3.64 -8.84 -6.80
C GLN A 431 -3.15 -9.33 -8.18
N ALA A 432 -3.74 -10.41 -8.72
CA ALA A 432 -3.44 -10.89 -10.07
C ALA A 432 -3.75 -9.82 -11.13
N THR A 433 -4.87 -9.11 -10.97
CA THR A 433 -5.29 -8.05 -11.89
C THR A 433 -4.36 -6.83 -11.84
N ILE A 434 -3.92 -6.42 -10.63
CA ILE A 434 -2.93 -5.35 -10.47
C ILE A 434 -1.62 -5.71 -11.15
N LEU A 435 -1.10 -6.93 -10.93
CA LEU A 435 0.11 -7.41 -11.58
C LEU A 435 -0.06 -7.45 -13.11
N HIS A 436 -1.23 -7.90 -13.60
CA HIS A 436 -1.53 -7.92 -15.03
C HIS A 436 -1.51 -6.52 -15.65
N LEU A 437 -2.13 -5.53 -15.02
CA LEU A 437 -2.07 -4.13 -15.49
C LEU A 437 -0.64 -3.61 -15.59
N LEU A 438 0.25 -4.05 -14.70
CA LEU A 438 1.68 -3.75 -14.71
C LEU A 438 2.49 -4.57 -15.74
N GLY A 439 1.84 -5.42 -16.55
CA GLY A 439 2.51 -6.27 -17.51
C GLY A 439 3.18 -7.51 -16.90
N LEU A 440 2.82 -7.85 -15.66
CA LEU A 440 3.38 -9.00 -14.95
C LEU A 440 2.38 -10.16 -14.95
N ASP A 441 2.82 -11.31 -15.40
CA ASP A 441 2.13 -12.58 -15.25
C ASP A 441 2.32 -13.06 -13.80
N HIS A 442 1.24 -13.08 -13.02
CA HIS A 442 1.29 -13.40 -11.60
C HIS A 442 1.70 -14.86 -11.33
N GLU A 443 1.59 -15.75 -12.32
CA GLU A 443 2.01 -17.14 -12.22
C GLU A 443 3.51 -17.32 -12.54
N LYS A 444 4.07 -16.48 -13.42
CA LYS A 444 5.48 -16.49 -13.79
C LYS A 444 6.37 -15.66 -12.88
N LEU A 445 5.79 -14.66 -12.21
CA LEU A 445 6.53 -13.83 -11.25
C LEU A 445 6.75 -14.62 -9.96
N THR A 446 7.81 -15.41 -9.93
CA THR A 446 8.15 -16.29 -8.81
C THR A 446 9.50 -15.97 -8.20
N PHE A 447 9.68 -16.39 -6.96
CA PHE A 447 10.96 -16.39 -6.27
C PHE A 447 11.18 -17.72 -5.55
N ARG A 448 12.34 -18.35 -5.82
CA ARG A 448 12.72 -19.63 -5.21
C ARG A 448 13.20 -19.42 -3.79
N TYR A 449 12.47 -19.97 -2.82
CA TYR A 449 12.81 -19.89 -1.40
C TYR A 449 12.52 -21.23 -0.70
N SER A 450 13.46 -21.73 0.10
CA SER A 450 13.30 -23.00 0.86
C SER A 450 12.74 -24.16 0.04
N GLY A 451 13.19 -24.28 -1.23
CA GLY A 451 12.80 -25.40 -2.09
C GLY A 451 11.50 -25.23 -2.87
N ARG A 452 10.74 -24.16 -2.64
CA ARG A 452 9.47 -23.86 -3.32
C ARG A 452 9.59 -22.54 -4.11
N ASP A 453 8.89 -22.46 -5.25
CA ASP A 453 8.68 -21.23 -5.98
C ASP A 453 7.44 -20.52 -5.42
N PHE A 454 7.66 -19.33 -4.84
CA PHE A 454 6.62 -18.50 -4.27
C PHE A 454 6.20 -17.41 -5.24
N ARG A 455 4.93 -17.00 -5.17
CA ARG A 455 4.35 -15.87 -5.88
C ARG A 455 3.39 -15.09 -4.97
N LEU A 456 3.05 -13.85 -5.33
CA LEU A 456 2.15 -13.01 -4.53
C LEU A 456 0.79 -13.68 -4.28
N THR A 457 0.22 -14.29 -5.32
CA THR A 457 -1.11 -14.91 -5.30
C THR A 457 -1.12 -16.36 -4.78
N ASP A 458 0.00 -16.84 -4.27
CA ASP A 458 0.23 -18.24 -3.88
C ASP A 458 -0.21 -19.22 -4.98
N VAL A 459 -1.23 -20.06 -4.75
CA VAL A 459 -1.77 -20.99 -5.76
C VAL A 459 -3.06 -20.49 -6.40
N GLU A 460 -3.56 -19.34 -5.94
CA GLU A 460 -4.82 -18.74 -6.32
C GLU A 460 -4.64 -17.56 -7.32
N GLY A 461 -5.71 -16.83 -7.57
CA GLY A 461 -5.73 -15.59 -8.34
C GLY A 461 -6.13 -15.81 -9.79
N ARG A 462 -7.09 -14.99 -10.24
CA ARG A 462 -7.53 -14.88 -11.63
C ARG A 462 -7.61 -13.42 -12.02
N VAL A 463 -7.13 -13.09 -13.20
CA VAL A 463 -7.25 -11.73 -13.73
C VAL A 463 -8.74 -11.42 -13.98
N VAL A 464 -9.24 -10.34 -13.42
CA VAL A 464 -10.61 -9.88 -13.60
C VAL A 464 -10.72 -9.11 -14.93
N ASN A 465 -10.73 -9.84 -16.05
CA ASN A 465 -10.73 -9.26 -17.40
C ASN A 465 -11.92 -8.34 -17.66
N ALA A 466 -13.05 -8.53 -16.98
CA ALA A 466 -14.25 -7.74 -17.16
C ALA A 466 -14.04 -6.24 -16.87
N ILE A 467 -13.11 -5.89 -15.98
CA ILE A 467 -12.80 -4.49 -15.61
C ILE A 467 -11.69 -3.86 -16.45
N LEU A 468 -11.03 -4.62 -17.34
CA LEU A 468 -9.92 -4.13 -18.15
C LEU A 468 -10.45 -3.46 -19.45
N ALA A 469 -9.84 -2.29 -19.80
CA ALA A 469 -10.16 -1.51 -20.99
C ALA A 469 -9.35 -1.98 -22.21
#